data_92d5e5ba2027f4fdac397c60ef7c1345
#
_entry.id   92d5e5ba2027f4fdac397c60ef7c1345
#
_cell.length_a   1.000
_cell.length_b   1.000
_cell.length_c   1.000
_cell.angle_alpha   90.00
_cell.angle_beta   90.00
_cell.angle_gamma   90.00
#
_symmetry.space_group_name_H-M   'P 1'
#
loop_
_entity.id
_entity.type
_entity.pdbx_description
1 polymer ?
#
loop_
_entity_poly.entity_id
_entity_poly.type
_entity_poly.pdbx_seq_one_letter_code
_entity_poly.pdbx_strand_id
1 'polypeptide(L)' 'HHHFFDKSTEELIDLRDEDVEKIQIKKSLLGKKISSVEVLVKVENE' A
#
# COMPACT_ATOMS: atom_id res chain seq x y z
N HIS A 1 -3.13 -1.66 -6.89
CA HIS A 1 -3.97 -0.74 -6.14
C HIS A 1 -3.61 -0.75 -4.65
N HIS A 2 -3.78 0.38 -4.00
CA HIS A 2 -3.58 0.47 -2.56
C HIS A 2 -4.86 0.09 -1.83
N HIS A 3 -4.73 -0.43 -0.61
CA HIS A 3 -5.88 -0.88 0.17
C HIS A 3 -5.69 -0.64 1.66
N PHE A 4 -6.80 -0.41 2.35
CA PHE A 4 -6.89 -0.66 3.79
C PHE A 4 -7.35 -2.09 4.00
N PHE A 5 -6.85 -2.74 5.01
CA PHE A 5 -7.41 -3.99 5.52
C PHE A 5 -7.89 -3.74 6.95
N ASP A 6 -9.19 -3.86 7.17
CA ASP A 6 -9.78 -3.71 8.50
C ASP A 6 -9.72 -5.04 9.23
N LYS A 7 -8.86 -5.13 10.22
CA LYS A 7 -8.65 -6.36 10.99
C LYS A 7 -9.86 -6.72 11.85
N SER A 8 -10.68 -5.73 12.22
CA SER A 8 -11.86 -5.94 13.06
C SER A 8 -13.01 -6.52 12.29
N THR A 9 -13.20 -6.14 11.03
CA THR A 9 -14.30 -6.59 10.19
C THR A 9 -13.86 -7.53 9.09
N GLU A 10 -12.55 -7.65 8.88
CA GLU A 10 -11.92 -8.42 7.80
C GLU A 10 -12.30 -7.90 6.41
N GLU A 11 -12.62 -6.62 6.31
CA GLU A 11 -12.94 -5.99 5.04
C GLU A 11 -11.71 -5.40 4.38
N LEU A 12 -11.69 -5.45 3.05
CA LEU A 12 -10.67 -4.82 2.23
C LEU A 12 -11.31 -3.58 1.60
N ILE A 13 -10.72 -2.42 1.83
CA ILE A 13 -11.28 -1.13 1.42
C ILE A 13 -10.29 -0.45 0.49
N ASP A 14 -10.76 0.03 -0.66
CA ASP A 14 -9.90 0.70 -1.63
C ASP A 14 -9.30 1.98 -1.06
N LEU A 15 -8.02 2.15 -1.31
CA LEU A 15 -7.27 3.36 -1.00
C LEU A 15 -6.73 3.88 -2.33
N ARG A 16 -7.14 5.08 -2.71
CA ARG A 16 -6.79 5.63 -4.02
C ARG A 16 -5.35 6.16 -4.02
N ASP A 17 -4.74 6.16 -5.19
CA ASP A 17 -3.38 6.69 -5.35
C ASP A 17 -3.26 8.12 -4.82
N GLU A 18 -4.29 8.94 -5.04
CA GLU A 18 -4.31 10.33 -4.57
C GLU A 18 -4.37 10.47 -3.05
N ASP A 19 -4.75 9.40 -2.34
CA ASP A 19 -4.77 9.38 -0.87
C ASP A 19 -3.41 9.01 -0.27
N VAL A 20 -2.44 8.67 -1.11
CA VAL A 20 -1.11 8.25 -0.69
C VAL A 20 -0.07 9.18 -1.31
N GLU A 21 0.83 9.71 -0.50
CA GLU A 21 1.93 10.51 -1.02
C GLU A 21 2.92 9.62 -1.78
N LYS A 22 3.71 10.23 -2.64
CA LYS A 22 4.71 9.52 -3.42
C LYS A 22 5.65 8.73 -2.52
N ILE A 23 5.73 7.44 -2.78
CA ILE A 23 6.60 6.53 -2.03
C ILE A 23 7.95 6.44 -2.74
N GLN A 24 9.02 6.67 -2.00
CA GLN A 24 10.37 6.54 -2.52
C GLN A 24 11.00 5.27 -1.98
N ILE A 25 11.44 4.41 -2.89
CA ILE A 25 12.16 3.19 -2.53
C ILE A 25 13.65 3.47 -2.76
N LYS A 26 14.43 3.42 -1.69
CA LYS A 26 15.87 3.78 -1.72
C LYS A 26 16.76 2.63 -2.18
N LYS A 27 16.26 1.39 -2.10
CA LYS A 27 17.04 0.23 -2.50
C LYS A 27 16.63 -0.21 -3.90
N SER A 28 17.60 -0.54 -4.71
CA SER A 28 17.36 -1.13 -6.02
C SER A 28 17.98 -2.52 -6.09
N LEU A 29 17.45 -3.35 -6.96
CA LEU A 29 17.99 -4.68 -7.22
C LEU A 29 18.67 -4.68 -8.59
N LEU A 30 19.87 -5.22 -8.64
CA LEU A 30 20.67 -5.24 -9.86
C LEU A 30 19.92 -5.94 -10.99
N GLY A 31 19.83 -5.28 -12.14
CA GLY A 31 19.16 -5.83 -13.30
C GLY A 31 17.64 -5.81 -13.24
N LYS A 32 17.08 -5.14 -12.22
CA LYS A 32 15.62 -5.06 -12.03
C LYS A 32 15.16 -3.61 -12.01
N LYS A 33 13.92 -3.39 -12.37
CA LYS A 33 13.27 -2.09 -12.23
C LYS A 33 11.95 -2.30 -11.49
N ILE A 34 11.56 -1.29 -10.72
CA ILE A 34 10.27 -1.34 -10.02
C ILE A 34 9.17 -1.14 -11.05
N SER A 35 8.24 -2.09 -11.15
CA SER A 35 7.10 -1.98 -12.06
C SER A 35 5.92 -1.31 -11.36
N SER A 36 5.73 -1.55 -10.09
CA SER A 36 4.66 -0.93 -9.30
C SER A 36 4.97 -1.04 -7.83
N VAL A 37 4.29 -0.20 -7.04
CA VAL A 37 4.35 -0.22 -5.57
C VAL A 37 2.92 -0.23 -5.07
N GLU A 38 2.62 -1.15 -4.16
CA GLU A 38 1.32 -1.22 -3.52
C GLU A 38 1.46 -1.00 -2.03
N VAL A 39 0.48 -0.30 -1.44
CA VAL A 39 0.43 -0.04 -0.01
C VAL A 39 -0.75 -0.79 0.58
N LEU A 40 -0.50 -1.54 1.63
CA LEU A 40 -1.53 -2.18 2.44
C LEU A 40 -1.46 -1.59 3.85
N VAL A 41 -2.50 -0.87 4.23
CA VAL A 41 -2.60 -0.26 5.55
C VAL A 41 -3.57 -1.07 6.38
N LYS A 42 -3.08 -1.64 7.47
CA LYS A 42 -3.92 -2.43 8.37
C LYS A 42 -4.50 -1.52 9.44
N VAL A 43 -5.81 -1.55 9.57
CA VAL A 43 -6.53 -0.76 10.56
C VAL A 43 -7.31 -1.69 11.50
N GLU A 44 -7.67 -1.18 12.65
CA GLU A 44 -8.48 -1.91 13.63
C GLU A 44 -9.29 -0.91 14.44
N ASN A 45 -10.36 -1.39 15.07
CA ASN A 45 -11.19 -0.51 15.90
C ASN A 45 -10.37 0.03 17.07
N GLU A 46 -10.61 1.29 17.40
CA GLU A 46 -9.96 1.95 18.53
C GLU A 46 -10.44 1.42 19.87
#